data_607335ba1ab1a0987cc2818dc9312ef9
#
_entry.id   607335ba1ab1a0987cc2818dc9312ef9
#
_cell.length_a   1.000
_cell.length_b   1.000
_cell.length_c   1.000
_cell.angle_alpha   90.00
_cell.angle_beta   90.00
_cell.angle_gamma   90.00
#
_symmetry.space_group_name_H-M   'P 1'
#
loop_
_entity.id
_entity.type
_entity.pdbx_description
1 polymer ?
#
loop_
_entity_poly.entity_id
_entity_poly.type
_entity_poly.pdbx_seq_one_letter_code
_entity_poly.pdbx_strand_id
1 'polypeptide(L)'
;MSTLPADDFRTPTANGSSLIRQVEETDLPELVRLDEEAFPEGPYPFFTLRQLFDLYPDHMLVLDGGENGLHGYVLVGMPRDAHRCWILSLGVTRDRRGRGYGRQLMAAVLRQLRDDAVREVLLTVEPSNITAIELYKSLGFAAESAPRKDYFGPNADRLVMTLHL
;
A
#
# COMPACT_ATOMS: atom_id res chain seq x y z
N MET A 1 3.27 31.11 -6.53
CA MET A 1 3.51 29.92 -5.71
C MET A 1 4.21 28.91 -6.59
N SER A 2 5.48 28.69 -6.36
CA SER A 2 6.26 27.71 -7.12
C SER A 2 5.93 26.35 -6.60
N THR A 3 5.14 25.59 -7.35
CA THR A 3 5.09 24.14 -7.20
C THR A 3 6.46 23.60 -7.59
N LEU A 4 7.27 23.24 -6.62
CA LEU A 4 8.39 22.36 -6.88
C LEU A 4 7.84 21.13 -7.64
N PRO A 5 8.48 20.69 -8.73
CA PRO A 5 8.10 19.42 -9.33
C PRO A 5 8.19 18.38 -8.22
N ALA A 6 7.14 17.58 -8.06
CA ALA A 6 7.19 16.41 -7.21
C ALA A 6 8.40 15.60 -7.71
N ASP A 7 9.44 15.49 -6.90
CA ASP A 7 10.55 14.62 -7.21
C ASP A 7 9.95 13.22 -7.37
N ASP A 8 9.96 12.73 -8.60
CA ASP A 8 9.47 11.42 -8.98
C ASP A 8 10.07 10.38 -8.02
N PHE A 9 9.29 9.93 -7.05
CA PHE A 9 9.76 8.95 -6.08
C PHE A 9 10.16 7.67 -6.82
N ARG A 10 11.45 7.39 -6.85
CA ARG A 10 12.03 6.21 -7.53
C ARG A 10 13.07 5.58 -6.63
N THR A 11 12.89 4.32 -6.29
CA THR A 11 13.83 3.55 -5.47
C THR A 11 14.04 2.17 -6.06
N PRO A 12 15.28 1.79 -6.44
CA PRO A 12 15.56 0.42 -6.85
C PRO A 12 15.28 -0.56 -5.71
N THR A 13 14.82 -1.77 -6.07
CA THR A 13 14.72 -2.87 -5.11
C THR A 13 16.10 -3.34 -4.66
N ALA A 14 16.17 -4.04 -3.53
CA ALA A 14 17.42 -4.48 -2.93
C ALA A 14 18.29 -5.35 -3.88
N ASN A 15 17.66 -6.11 -4.78
CA ASN A 15 18.36 -6.91 -5.79
C ASN A 15 18.55 -6.19 -7.14
N GLY A 16 18.09 -4.93 -7.28
CA GLY A 16 18.20 -4.13 -8.48
C GLY A 16 17.36 -4.60 -9.68
N SER A 17 16.53 -5.64 -9.52
CA SER A 17 15.75 -6.22 -10.63
C SER A 17 14.44 -5.47 -10.92
N SER A 18 13.99 -4.61 -10.02
CA SER A 18 12.73 -3.86 -10.11
C SER A 18 12.91 -2.46 -9.52
N LEU A 19 11.97 -1.60 -9.81
CA LEU A 19 11.94 -0.22 -9.35
C LEU A 19 10.64 0.03 -8.58
N ILE A 20 10.73 0.60 -7.39
CA ILE A 20 9.57 1.15 -6.70
C ILE A 20 9.46 2.61 -7.11
N ARG A 21 8.33 2.96 -7.70
CA ARG A 21 8.04 4.32 -8.19
C ARG A 21 6.60 4.72 -7.92
N GLN A 22 6.33 6.00 -8.04
CA GLN A 22 4.98 6.52 -8.02
C GLN A 22 4.16 5.94 -9.18
N VAL A 23 2.87 5.72 -8.93
CA VAL A 23 1.93 5.27 -9.97
C VAL A 23 1.72 6.37 -11.02
N GLU A 24 1.60 5.96 -12.26
CA GLU A 24 1.22 6.81 -13.38
C GLU A 24 -0.20 6.45 -13.85
N GLU A 25 -0.90 7.37 -14.49
CA GLU A 25 -2.27 7.13 -14.97
C GLU A 25 -2.36 5.91 -15.88
N THR A 26 -1.34 5.68 -16.69
CA THR A 26 -1.24 4.53 -17.59
C THR A 26 -1.10 3.19 -16.89
N ASP A 27 -0.74 3.18 -15.60
CA ASP A 27 -0.64 1.97 -14.79
C ASP A 27 -2.00 1.44 -14.31
N LEU A 28 -3.04 2.28 -14.31
CA LEU A 28 -4.32 1.95 -13.69
C LEU A 28 -4.95 0.64 -14.19
N PRO A 29 -4.97 0.32 -15.49
CA PRO A 29 -5.52 -0.96 -15.95
C PRO A 29 -4.77 -2.18 -15.37
N GLU A 30 -3.46 -2.09 -15.28
CA GLU A 30 -2.65 -3.17 -14.72
C GLU A 30 -2.76 -3.24 -13.19
N LEU A 31 -2.90 -2.11 -12.54
CA LEU A 31 -3.15 -2.02 -11.09
C LEU A 31 -4.46 -2.73 -10.71
N VAL A 32 -5.52 -2.56 -11.50
CA VAL A 32 -6.79 -3.29 -11.32
C VAL A 32 -6.56 -4.80 -11.38
N ARG A 33 -5.82 -5.27 -12.38
CA ARG A 33 -5.49 -6.70 -12.53
C ARG A 33 -4.70 -7.23 -11.32
N LEU A 34 -3.74 -6.45 -10.81
CA LEU A 34 -2.98 -6.82 -9.62
C LEU A 34 -3.87 -6.92 -8.37
N ASP A 35 -4.78 -5.98 -8.21
CA ASP A 35 -5.69 -5.96 -7.07
C ASP A 35 -6.68 -7.13 -7.12
N GLU A 36 -7.20 -7.46 -8.29
CA GLU A 36 -8.04 -8.65 -8.52
C GLU A 36 -7.30 -9.95 -8.20
N GLU A 37 -6.03 -10.05 -8.56
CA GLU A 37 -5.19 -11.22 -8.22
C GLU A 37 -4.90 -11.31 -6.73
N ALA A 38 -4.61 -10.17 -6.09
CA ALA A 38 -4.27 -10.13 -4.68
C ALA A 38 -5.48 -10.34 -3.76
N PHE A 39 -6.64 -9.85 -4.15
CA PHE A 39 -7.87 -9.84 -3.35
C PHE A 39 -9.09 -10.32 -4.16
N PRO A 40 -9.12 -11.58 -4.60
CA PRO A 40 -10.15 -12.08 -5.51
C PRO A 40 -11.57 -12.02 -4.96
N GLU A 41 -11.73 -11.98 -3.62
CA GLU A 41 -13.05 -11.93 -2.98
C GLU A 41 -13.60 -10.51 -2.81
N GLY A 42 -12.77 -9.49 -2.96
CA GLY A 42 -13.17 -8.09 -2.75
C GLY A 42 -12.20 -7.09 -3.37
N PRO A 43 -11.92 -7.18 -4.67
CA PRO A 43 -11.02 -6.24 -5.33
C PRO A 43 -11.68 -4.87 -5.43
N TYR A 44 -10.85 -3.82 -5.51
CA TYR A 44 -11.35 -2.49 -5.84
C TYR A 44 -11.85 -2.44 -7.29
N PRO A 45 -13.07 -1.97 -7.54
CA PRO A 45 -13.51 -1.67 -8.90
C PRO A 45 -12.61 -0.61 -9.55
N PHE A 46 -12.52 -0.65 -10.89
CA PHE A 46 -11.68 0.30 -11.63
C PHE A 46 -11.99 1.76 -11.25
N PHE A 47 -13.27 2.13 -11.16
CA PHE A 47 -13.65 3.50 -10.82
C PHE A 47 -13.16 3.92 -9.43
N THR A 48 -13.10 3.00 -8.46
CA THR A 48 -12.58 3.29 -7.12
C THR A 48 -11.08 3.55 -7.15
N LEU A 49 -10.31 2.71 -7.85
CA LEU A 49 -8.87 2.92 -8.03
C LEU A 49 -8.58 4.23 -8.78
N ARG A 50 -9.40 4.57 -9.78
CA ARG A 50 -9.33 5.86 -10.48
C ARG A 50 -9.55 7.02 -9.52
N GLN A 51 -10.58 6.96 -8.70
CA GLN A 51 -10.88 8.01 -7.71
C GLN A 51 -9.77 8.16 -6.66
N LEU A 52 -9.21 7.04 -6.19
CA LEU A 52 -8.07 7.07 -5.27
C LEU A 52 -6.84 7.69 -5.92
N PHE A 53 -6.57 7.37 -7.18
CA PHE A 53 -5.50 8.00 -7.94
C PHE A 53 -5.71 9.52 -8.07
N ASP A 54 -6.92 9.96 -8.40
CA ASP A 54 -7.23 11.39 -8.54
C ASP A 54 -7.10 12.14 -7.19
N LEU A 55 -7.34 11.45 -6.07
CA LEU A 55 -7.25 12.05 -4.72
C LEU A 55 -5.85 12.01 -4.12
N TYR A 56 -5.11 10.92 -4.32
CA TYR A 56 -3.88 10.61 -3.58
C TYR A 56 -2.75 10.07 -4.48
N PRO A 57 -2.46 10.68 -5.64
CA PRO A 57 -1.48 10.11 -6.57
C PRO A 57 -0.07 9.99 -5.97
N ASP A 58 0.30 10.94 -5.12
CA ASP A 58 1.67 11.03 -4.57
C ASP A 58 2.03 9.85 -3.64
N HIS A 59 1.04 9.19 -3.07
CA HIS A 59 1.23 8.10 -2.12
C HIS A 59 0.79 6.74 -2.66
N MET A 60 0.62 6.63 -3.97
CA MET A 60 0.39 5.35 -4.64
C MET A 60 1.71 4.89 -5.27
N LEU A 61 2.31 3.84 -4.72
CA LEU A 61 3.56 3.30 -5.24
C LEU A 61 3.33 1.94 -5.90
N VAL A 62 4.07 1.69 -6.96
CA VAL A 62 4.08 0.41 -7.68
C VAL A 62 5.48 -0.20 -7.70
N LEU A 63 5.53 -1.51 -7.74
CA LEU A 63 6.71 -2.30 -7.99
C LEU A 63 6.76 -2.61 -9.49
N ASP A 64 7.63 -1.88 -10.20
CA ASP A 64 7.77 -1.95 -11.65
C ASP A 64 8.90 -2.90 -12.03
N GLY A 65 8.57 -3.96 -12.75
CA GLY A 65 9.50 -4.96 -13.29
C GLY A 65 9.98 -4.65 -14.71
N GLY A 66 9.74 -3.43 -15.21
CA GLY A 66 10.09 -3.03 -16.58
C GLY A 66 9.24 -3.79 -17.60
N GLU A 67 9.88 -4.45 -18.55
CA GLU A 67 9.19 -5.24 -19.58
C GLU A 67 8.30 -6.38 -19.03
N ASN A 68 8.55 -6.80 -17.78
CA ASN A 68 7.74 -7.81 -17.10
C ASN A 68 6.47 -7.24 -16.45
N GLY A 69 6.22 -5.93 -16.57
CA GLY A 69 5.06 -5.26 -16.02
C GLY A 69 5.13 -5.00 -14.51
N LEU A 70 4.00 -4.66 -13.91
CA LEU A 70 3.90 -4.38 -12.49
C LEU A 70 3.79 -5.68 -11.68
N HIS A 71 4.48 -5.72 -10.55
CA HIS A 71 4.52 -6.89 -9.67
C HIS A 71 3.95 -6.64 -8.28
N GLY A 72 3.64 -5.41 -7.95
CA GLY A 72 3.08 -5.06 -6.66
C GLY A 72 2.72 -3.59 -6.56
N TYR A 73 2.05 -3.24 -5.48
CA TYR A 73 1.58 -1.89 -5.21
C TYR A 73 1.31 -1.67 -3.73
N VAL A 74 1.30 -0.40 -3.33
CA VAL A 74 0.78 0.06 -2.05
C VAL A 74 -0.06 1.32 -2.27
N LEU A 75 -1.23 1.37 -1.66
CA LEU A 75 -2.18 2.49 -1.74
C LEU A 75 -2.33 3.13 -0.37
N VAL A 76 -2.31 4.47 -0.32
CA VAL A 76 -2.45 5.25 0.90
C VAL A 76 -3.59 6.24 0.75
N GLY A 77 -4.42 6.34 1.78
CA GLY A 77 -5.44 7.37 1.93
C GLY A 77 -5.03 8.40 2.99
N MET A 78 -5.13 9.68 2.65
CA MET A 78 -4.78 10.79 3.51
C MET A 78 -6.04 11.51 3.98
N PRO A 79 -6.44 11.40 5.27
CA PRO A 79 -7.49 12.25 5.82
C PRO A 79 -7.11 13.73 5.79
N ARG A 80 -8.08 14.60 6.00
CA ARG A 80 -7.88 16.06 6.05
C ARG A 80 -6.81 16.48 7.06
N ASP A 81 -6.70 15.76 8.16
CA ASP A 81 -5.59 15.88 9.10
C ASP A 81 -4.41 15.06 8.58
N ALA A 82 -3.50 15.72 7.89
CA ALA A 82 -2.32 15.10 7.27
C ALA A 82 -1.33 14.47 8.28
N HIS A 83 -1.62 14.49 9.58
CA HIS A 83 -0.78 13.83 10.58
C HIS A 83 -1.05 12.33 10.72
N ARG A 84 -2.17 11.87 10.20
CA ARG A 84 -2.60 10.46 10.22
C ARG A 84 -2.93 10.01 8.81
N CYS A 85 -2.55 8.80 8.46
CA CYS A 85 -2.93 8.19 7.18
C CYS A 85 -3.32 6.73 7.32
N TRP A 86 -3.91 6.18 6.27
CA TRP A 86 -4.27 4.77 6.19
C TRP A 86 -3.57 4.11 5.01
N ILE A 87 -2.92 2.98 5.27
CA ILE A 87 -2.56 2.06 4.19
C ILE A 87 -3.86 1.34 3.80
N LEU A 88 -4.32 1.57 2.58
CA LEU A 88 -5.58 1.04 2.09
C LEU A 88 -5.42 -0.35 1.50
N SER A 89 -4.30 -0.61 0.84
CA SER A 89 -4.01 -1.89 0.23
C SER A 89 -2.51 -2.07 -0.01
N LEU A 90 -2.05 -3.31 0.11
CA LEU A 90 -0.71 -3.76 -0.23
C LEU A 90 -0.84 -5.11 -0.94
N GLY A 91 -0.38 -5.20 -2.15
CA GLY A 91 -0.41 -6.44 -2.94
C GLY A 91 0.89 -6.70 -3.67
N VAL A 92 1.25 -7.98 -3.79
CA VAL A 92 2.36 -8.48 -4.60
C VAL A 92 1.86 -9.68 -5.39
N THR A 93 2.20 -9.77 -6.67
CA THR A 93 1.84 -10.90 -7.53
C THR A 93 2.30 -12.23 -6.90
N ARG A 94 1.53 -13.28 -7.09
CA ARG A 94 1.75 -14.58 -6.44
C ARG A 94 3.16 -15.12 -6.68
N ASP A 95 3.66 -15.04 -7.91
CA ASP A 95 4.99 -15.52 -8.32
C ASP A 95 6.15 -14.71 -7.74
N ARG A 96 5.86 -13.54 -7.18
CA ARG A 96 6.85 -12.63 -6.56
C ARG A 96 6.75 -12.57 -5.04
N ARG A 97 5.81 -13.25 -4.43
CA ARG A 97 5.67 -13.34 -2.96
C ARG A 97 6.83 -14.08 -2.33
N GLY A 98 7.06 -13.83 -1.03
CA GLY A 98 8.15 -14.47 -0.28
C GLY A 98 9.56 -13.98 -0.64
N ARG A 99 9.70 -12.90 -1.40
CA ARG A 99 10.98 -12.31 -1.81
C ARG A 99 11.28 -10.96 -1.15
N GLY A 100 10.47 -10.55 -0.19
CA GLY A 100 10.65 -9.29 0.53
C GLY A 100 10.10 -8.04 -0.18
N TYR A 101 9.40 -8.17 -1.29
CA TYR A 101 8.88 -7.02 -2.03
C TYR A 101 7.79 -6.25 -1.27
N GLY A 102 6.92 -6.95 -0.54
CA GLY A 102 5.94 -6.29 0.33
C GLY A 102 6.60 -5.43 1.39
N ARG A 103 7.67 -5.92 2.00
CA ARG A 103 8.49 -5.16 2.95
C ARG A 103 9.12 -3.94 2.31
N GLN A 104 9.66 -4.08 1.10
CA GLN A 104 10.33 -2.98 0.38
C GLN A 104 9.31 -1.90 -0.02
N LEU A 105 8.12 -2.28 -0.50
CA LEU A 105 7.02 -1.35 -0.78
C LEU A 105 6.60 -0.59 0.49
N MET A 106 6.40 -1.29 1.60
CA MET A 106 6.06 -0.66 2.87
C MET A 106 7.18 0.26 3.37
N ALA A 107 8.43 -0.16 3.31
CA ALA A 107 9.56 0.68 3.70
C ALA A 107 9.65 1.95 2.87
N ALA A 108 9.40 1.85 1.56
CA ALA A 108 9.40 2.99 0.65
C ALA A 108 8.29 3.99 0.99
N VAL A 109 7.05 3.53 1.14
CA VAL A 109 5.92 4.42 1.47
C VAL A 109 6.05 5.01 2.87
N LEU A 110 6.52 4.25 3.86
CA LEU A 110 6.72 4.77 5.21
C LEU A 110 7.81 5.85 5.25
N ARG A 111 8.86 5.73 4.44
CA ARG A 111 9.86 6.80 4.29
C ARG A 111 9.24 8.06 3.72
N GLN A 112 8.48 7.94 2.63
CA GLN A 112 7.76 9.06 2.02
C GLN A 112 6.82 9.74 3.03
N LEU A 113 6.06 8.95 3.79
CA LEU A 113 5.14 9.48 4.80
C LEU A 113 5.85 10.22 5.94
N ARG A 114 7.05 9.75 6.34
CA ARG A 114 7.90 10.49 7.31
C ARG A 114 8.35 11.83 6.76
N ASP A 115 8.78 11.86 5.50
CA ASP A 115 9.21 13.08 4.82
C ASP A 115 8.04 14.09 4.70
N ASP A 116 6.82 13.61 4.58
CA ASP A 116 5.58 14.40 4.57
C ASP A 116 5.05 14.76 5.97
N ALA A 117 5.84 14.50 7.01
CA ALA A 117 5.49 14.81 8.42
C ALA A 117 4.24 14.07 8.94
N VAL A 118 3.88 12.93 8.37
CA VAL A 118 2.88 12.02 8.93
C VAL A 118 3.41 11.44 10.24
N ARG A 119 2.57 11.38 11.26
CA ARG A 119 2.94 10.91 12.60
C ARG A 119 2.38 9.52 12.93
N GLU A 120 1.27 9.18 12.32
CA GLU A 120 0.56 7.94 12.61
C GLU A 120 0.08 7.28 11.31
N VAL A 121 0.39 6.00 11.17
CA VAL A 121 -0.03 5.17 10.04
C VAL A 121 -0.89 4.04 10.56
N LEU A 122 -2.10 3.90 10.01
CA LEU A 122 -3.02 2.83 10.34
C LEU A 122 -3.21 1.92 9.14
N LEU A 123 -3.54 0.68 9.42
CA LEU A 123 -4.00 -0.29 8.43
C LEU A 123 -4.99 -1.26 9.05
N THR A 124 -5.69 -1.98 8.21
CA THR A 124 -6.53 -3.11 8.61
C THR A 124 -6.04 -4.36 7.90
N VAL A 125 -6.16 -5.50 8.58
CA VAL A 125 -5.77 -6.80 8.03
C VAL A 125 -6.75 -7.88 8.49
N GLU A 126 -6.99 -8.86 7.64
CA GLU A 126 -7.76 -10.04 8.05
C GLU A 126 -7.06 -10.74 9.20
N PRO A 127 -7.80 -11.10 10.28
CA PRO A 127 -7.20 -11.79 11.44
C PRO A 127 -6.50 -13.12 11.10
N SER A 128 -6.94 -13.77 10.02
CA SER A 128 -6.35 -15.03 9.53
C SER A 128 -5.09 -14.84 8.67
N ASN A 129 -4.81 -13.62 8.22
CA ASN A 129 -3.64 -13.33 7.39
C ASN A 129 -2.37 -13.16 8.25
N ILE A 130 -1.88 -14.26 8.78
CA ILE A 130 -0.73 -14.28 9.71
C ILE A 130 0.53 -13.71 9.05
N THR A 131 0.77 -14.03 7.78
CA THR A 131 1.94 -13.54 7.04
C THR A 131 1.97 -12.01 6.98
N ALA A 132 0.84 -11.37 6.66
CA ALA A 132 0.75 -9.92 6.65
C ALA A 132 0.90 -9.31 8.05
N ILE A 133 0.26 -9.91 9.05
CA ILE A 133 0.36 -9.45 10.45
C ILE A 133 1.81 -9.49 10.93
N GLU A 134 2.55 -10.55 10.65
CA GLU A 134 3.96 -10.68 10.99
C GLU A 134 4.82 -9.63 10.27
N LEU A 135 4.56 -9.39 8.99
CA LEU A 135 5.22 -8.32 8.24
C LEU A 135 5.01 -6.96 8.92
N TYR A 136 3.77 -6.60 9.23
CA TYR A 136 3.45 -5.32 9.84
C TYR A 136 4.05 -5.18 11.24
N LYS A 137 3.98 -6.21 12.06
CA LYS A 137 4.66 -6.24 13.37
C LYS A 137 6.16 -6.03 13.24
N SER A 138 6.79 -6.66 12.27
CA SER A 138 8.23 -6.50 12.02
C SER A 138 8.63 -5.09 11.58
N LEU A 139 7.68 -4.31 11.05
CA LEU A 139 7.85 -2.89 10.68
C LEU A 139 7.52 -1.94 11.84
N GLY A 140 7.09 -2.47 12.99
CA GLY A 140 6.78 -1.70 14.18
C GLY A 140 5.31 -1.40 14.41
N PHE A 141 4.40 -1.93 13.58
CA PHE A 141 2.96 -1.80 13.82
C PHE A 141 2.54 -2.60 15.05
N ALA A 142 1.70 -1.99 15.87
CA ALA A 142 1.07 -2.63 17.02
C ALA A 142 -0.41 -2.92 16.72
N ALA A 143 -0.85 -4.13 17.00
CA ALA A 143 -2.24 -4.54 16.82
C ALA A 143 -3.10 -4.10 18.00
N GLU A 144 -4.38 -3.76 17.75
CA GLU A 144 -5.39 -3.68 18.80
C GLU A 144 -5.53 -5.03 19.53
N SER A 145 -6.13 -5.02 20.72
CA SER A 145 -6.27 -6.22 21.58
C SER A 145 -7.17 -7.31 20.96
N ALA A 146 -8.09 -6.93 20.09
CA ALA A 146 -8.99 -7.84 19.40
C ALA A 146 -9.40 -7.31 18.04
N PRO A 147 -9.76 -8.20 17.08
CA PRO A 147 -10.34 -7.79 15.80
C PRO A 147 -11.66 -7.04 15.99
N ARG A 148 -11.92 -6.05 15.15
CA ARG A 148 -13.20 -5.37 15.05
C ARG A 148 -14.15 -6.20 14.20
N LYS A 149 -15.26 -6.61 14.81
CA LYS A 149 -16.26 -7.46 14.16
C LYS A 149 -16.99 -6.69 13.06
N ASP A 150 -17.21 -7.37 11.93
CA ASP A 150 -17.97 -6.85 10.78
C ASP A 150 -17.47 -5.49 10.28
N TYR A 151 -16.19 -5.19 10.42
CA TYR A 151 -15.62 -3.88 10.13
C TYR A 151 -15.76 -3.47 8.65
N PHE A 152 -15.62 -4.43 7.73
CA PHE A 152 -15.85 -4.24 6.28
C PHE A 152 -17.17 -4.85 5.80
N GLY A 153 -18.13 -5.02 6.70
CA GLY A 153 -19.43 -5.60 6.41
C GLY A 153 -19.60 -6.97 7.07
N PRO A 154 -20.75 -7.63 6.90
CA PRO A 154 -21.03 -8.91 7.55
C PRO A 154 -19.95 -9.95 7.31
N ASN A 155 -19.47 -10.57 8.39
CA ASN A 155 -18.40 -11.59 8.39
C ASN A 155 -17.04 -11.09 7.86
N ALA A 156 -16.84 -9.79 7.79
CA ALA A 156 -15.58 -9.19 7.36
C ALA A 156 -14.88 -8.47 8.52
N ASP A 157 -14.48 -9.25 9.53
CA ASP A 157 -13.70 -8.77 10.67
C ASP A 157 -12.34 -8.25 10.21
N ARG A 158 -11.82 -7.23 10.90
CA ARG A 158 -10.48 -6.68 10.64
C ARG A 158 -9.74 -6.41 11.94
N LEU A 159 -8.47 -6.74 11.94
CA LEU A 159 -7.52 -6.31 12.95
C LEU A 159 -6.97 -4.95 12.55
N VAL A 160 -7.13 -3.95 13.41
CA VAL A 160 -6.53 -2.62 13.19
C VAL A 160 -5.13 -2.61 13.77
N MET A 161 -4.19 -2.12 13.00
CA MET A 161 -2.80 -1.98 13.42
C MET A 161 -2.33 -0.54 13.21
N THR A 162 -1.48 -0.05 14.11
CA THR A 162 -1.02 1.34 14.15
C THR A 162 0.49 1.40 14.28
N LEU A 163 1.12 2.29 13.54
CA LEU A 163 2.53 2.66 13.64
C LEU A 163 2.64 4.15 13.93
N HIS A 164 3.43 4.51 14.93
CA HIS A 164 3.86 5.90 15.17
C HIS A 164 5.21 6.14 14.51
N LEU A 165 5.27 7.16 13.64
CA LEU A 165 6.47 7.54 12.88
C LEU A 165 7.36 8.51 13.63
#